data_efc1444f0dcf87130edee1d3524926f3
#
_entry.id   efc1444f0dcf87130edee1d3524926f3
#
_cell.length_a   1.000
_cell.length_b   1.000
_cell.length_c   1.000
_cell.angle_alpha   90.00
_cell.angle_beta   90.00
_cell.angle_gamma   90.00
#
_symmetry.space_group_name_H-M   'P 1'
#
loop_
_entity.id
_entity.type
_entity.pdbx_description
1 polymer ?
#
loop_
_entity_poly.entity_id
_entity_poly.type
_entity_poly.pdbx_seq_one_letter_code
_entity_poly.pdbx_strand_id
1 'polypeptide(L)'
;MADKGWVELLRGQAPDLDQMNRADLEFLGSATALGAQVKFLIAMVLDAAANKPAGAKSYGEKAVQAGATQAQVLDALRILRMFAGRPALATGCEALRQFDT
;
A
#
# COMPACT_ATOMS: atom_id res chain seq x y z
N MET A 1 -11.87 -6.01 -25.82
CA MET A 1 -12.28 -5.20 -24.66
C MET A 1 -11.41 -5.55 -23.47
N ALA A 2 -10.90 -4.51 -22.79
CA ALA A 2 -10.14 -4.74 -21.57
C ALA A 2 -11.09 -5.19 -20.44
N ASP A 3 -10.63 -6.09 -19.60
CA ASP A 3 -11.37 -6.53 -18.44
C ASP A 3 -11.52 -5.37 -17.45
N LYS A 4 -12.64 -5.32 -16.75
CA LYS A 4 -12.86 -4.34 -15.69
C LYS A 4 -12.00 -4.66 -14.49
N GLY A 5 -11.44 -3.63 -13.86
CA GLY A 5 -10.76 -3.76 -12.61
C GLY A 5 -11.76 -4.03 -11.47
N TRP A 6 -11.24 -4.51 -10.33
CA TRP A 6 -12.10 -4.88 -9.20
C TRP A 6 -12.90 -3.70 -8.65
N VAL A 7 -12.36 -2.47 -8.72
CA VAL A 7 -13.08 -1.27 -8.26
C VAL A 7 -14.31 -1.01 -9.13
N GLU A 8 -14.18 -1.16 -10.45
CA GLU A 8 -15.31 -0.99 -11.36
C GLU A 8 -16.38 -2.06 -11.12
N LEU A 9 -15.96 -3.29 -10.84
CA LEU A 9 -16.88 -4.38 -10.53
C LEU A 9 -17.67 -4.08 -9.24
N LEU A 10 -16.99 -3.57 -8.20
CA LEU A 10 -17.67 -3.18 -6.97
C LEU A 10 -18.69 -2.07 -7.22
N ARG A 11 -18.29 -1.06 -7.98
CA ARG A 11 -19.14 0.09 -8.25
C ARG A 11 -20.43 -0.32 -8.93
N GLY A 12 -20.35 -1.28 -9.85
CA GLY A 12 -21.51 -1.76 -10.61
C GLY A 12 -22.35 -2.79 -9.86
N GLN A 13 -21.75 -3.61 -9.01
CA GLN A 13 -22.42 -4.77 -8.42
C GLN A 13 -22.67 -4.65 -6.92
N ALA A 14 -21.87 -3.87 -6.20
CA ALA A 14 -21.97 -3.74 -4.75
C ALA A 14 -21.63 -2.31 -4.33
N PRO A 15 -22.57 -1.35 -4.54
CA PRO A 15 -22.32 0.06 -4.23
C PRO A 15 -21.96 0.33 -2.77
N ASP A 16 -22.47 -0.48 -1.83
CA ASP A 16 -22.13 -0.38 -0.42
C ASP A 16 -20.67 -0.72 -0.15
N LEU A 17 -20.16 -1.77 -0.78
CA LEU A 17 -18.76 -2.15 -0.67
C LEU A 17 -17.85 -1.11 -1.35
N ASP A 18 -18.29 -0.58 -2.50
CA ASP A 18 -17.57 0.49 -3.18
C ASP A 18 -17.45 1.73 -2.29
N GLN A 19 -18.52 2.09 -1.60
CA GLN A 19 -18.53 3.24 -0.69
C GLN A 19 -17.58 3.01 0.50
N MET A 20 -17.58 1.82 1.09
CA MET A 20 -16.66 1.46 2.16
C MET A 20 -15.21 1.56 1.70
N ASN A 21 -14.92 1.03 0.50
CA ASN A 21 -13.58 1.09 -0.07
C ASN A 21 -13.12 2.53 -0.30
N ARG A 22 -13.99 3.40 -0.80
CA ARG A 22 -13.66 4.82 -0.98
C ARG A 22 -13.37 5.51 0.35
N ALA A 23 -14.17 5.23 1.38
CA ALA A 23 -13.96 5.80 2.70
C ALA A 23 -12.61 5.38 3.28
N ASP A 24 -12.22 4.11 3.10
CA ASP A 24 -10.92 3.60 3.54
C ASP A 24 -9.78 4.33 2.82
N LEU A 25 -9.88 4.50 1.51
CA LEU A 25 -8.84 5.19 0.73
C LEU A 25 -8.75 6.68 1.09
N GLU A 26 -9.88 7.33 1.35
CA GLU A 26 -9.90 8.72 1.81
C GLU A 26 -9.20 8.86 3.16
N PHE A 27 -9.48 7.95 4.09
CA PHE A 27 -8.82 7.94 5.39
C PHE A 27 -7.31 7.78 5.23
N LEU A 28 -6.85 6.83 4.41
CA LEU A 28 -5.41 6.60 4.19
C LEU A 28 -4.72 7.82 3.59
N GLY A 29 -5.38 8.49 2.65
CA GLY A 29 -4.82 9.64 1.96
C GLY A 29 -4.92 10.96 2.69
N SER A 30 -5.61 11.01 3.83
CA SER A 30 -5.79 12.23 4.61
C SER A 30 -4.84 12.29 5.79
N ALA A 31 -4.48 13.51 6.21
CA ALA A 31 -3.72 13.72 7.43
C ALA A 31 -4.68 13.75 8.61
N THR A 32 -4.51 12.81 9.53
CA THR A 32 -5.24 12.79 10.81
C THR A 32 -4.18 12.79 11.92
N ALA A 33 -4.32 11.98 12.96
CA ALA A 33 -3.27 11.85 13.97
C ALA A 33 -1.95 11.37 13.33
N LEU A 34 -2.06 10.49 12.29
CA LEU A 34 -0.92 10.10 11.48
C LEU A 34 -1.02 10.82 10.11
N GLY A 35 0.11 11.25 9.58
CA GLY A 35 0.16 11.80 8.23
C GLY A 35 -0.07 10.70 7.19
N ALA A 36 -0.49 11.11 6.00
CA ALA A 36 -0.78 10.18 4.91
C ALA A 36 0.42 9.29 4.57
N GLN A 37 1.63 9.86 4.54
CA GLN A 37 2.84 9.09 4.24
C GLN A 37 3.05 7.93 5.21
N VAL A 38 2.81 8.16 6.51
CA VAL A 38 2.96 7.11 7.53
C VAL A 38 1.88 6.05 7.36
N LYS A 39 0.64 6.48 7.12
CA LYS A 39 -0.47 5.54 6.88
C LYS A 39 -0.19 4.62 5.69
N PHE A 40 0.35 5.18 4.59
CA PHE A 40 0.68 4.38 3.42
C PHE A 40 1.86 3.44 3.67
N LEU A 41 2.85 3.85 4.46
CA LEU A 41 3.94 2.95 4.84
C LEU A 41 3.42 1.78 5.67
N ILE A 42 2.48 2.03 6.59
CA ILE A 42 1.84 0.98 7.38
C ILE A 42 1.06 0.04 6.47
N ALA A 43 0.27 0.58 5.53
CA ALA A 43 -0.48 -0.23 4.57
C ALA A 43 0.46 -1.10 3.72
N MET A 44 1.57 -0.54 3.26
CA MET A 44 2.59 -1.24 2.49
C MET A 44 3.11 -2.47 3.25
N VAL A 45 3.52 -2.30 4.51
CA VAL A 45 4.08 -3.42 5.27
C VAL A 45 3.03 -4.45 5.65
N LEU A 46 1.79 -4.03 5.91
CA LEU A 46 0.70 -4.97 6.20
C LEU A 46 0.37 -5.83 4.97
N ASP A 47 0.33 -5.24 3.80
CA ASP A 47 0.10 -5.99 2.56
C ASP A 47 1.28 -6.92 2.25
N ALA A 48 2.50 -6.46 2.47
CA ALA A 48 3.68 -7.31 2.29
C ALA A 48 3.66 -8.50 3.25
N ALA A 49 3.30 -8.26 4.52
CA ALA A 49 3.18 -9.33 5.52
C ALA A 49 2.10 -10.34 5.14
N ALA A 50 1.04 -9.90 4.47
CA ALA A 50 -0.05 -10.73 3.99
C ALA A 50 0.23 -11.37 2.63
N ASN A 51 1.45 -11.26 2.12
CA ASN A 51 1.87 -11.79 0.82
C ASN A 51 1.06 -11.20 -0.35
N LYS A 52 0.90 -9.89 -0.33
CA LYS A 52 0.17 -9.14 -1.38
C LYS A 52 1.13 -8.19 -2.10
N PRO A 53 1.88 -8.68 -3.12
CA PRO A 53 2.91 -7.87 -3.78
C PRO A 53 2.35 -6.65 -4.50
N ALA A 54 1.20 -6.75 -5.14
CA ALA A 54 0.57 -5.62 -5.83
C ALA A 54 0.21 -4.50 -4.85
N GLY A 55 -0.31 -4.85 -3.67
CA GLY A 55 -0.63 -3.88 -2.63
C GLY A 55 0.62 -3.25 -2.03
N ALA A 56 1.64 -4.05 -1.76
CA ALA A 56 2.92 -3.55 -1.26
C ALA A 56 3.52 -2.53 -2.24
N LYS A 57 3.50 -2.83 -3.52
CA LYS A 57 3.98 -1.92 -4.57
C LYS A 57 3.15 -0.64 -4.59
N SER A 58 1.84 -0.76 -4.68
CA SER A 58 0.92 0.37 -4.80
C SER A 58 1.01 1.32 -3.60
N TYR A 59 0.97 0.77 -2.38
CA TYR A 59 1.04 1.59 -1.17
C TYR A 59 2.42 2.18 -0.95
N GLY A 60 3.48 1.48 -1.33
CA GLY A 60 4.82 2.05 -1.33
C GLY A 60 4.94 3.26 -2.24
N GLU A 61 4.37 3.19 -3.44
CA GLU A 61 4.32 4.32 -4.37
C GLU A 61 3.50 5.48 -3.80
N LYS A 62 2.35 5.19 -3.21
CA LYS A 62 1.51 6.21 -2.58
C LYS A 62 2.19 6.88 -1.40
N ALA A 63 2.96 6.13 -0.62
CA ALA A 63 3.74 6.69 0.48
C ALA A 63 4.73 7.74 -0.03
N VAL A 64 5.45 7.42 -1.10
CA VAL A 64 6.42 8.35 -1.71
C VAL A 64 5.72 9.57 -2.29
N GLN A 65 4.59 9.39 -2.97
CA GLN A 65 3.78 10.50 -3.48
C GLN A 65 3.31 11.42 -2.36
N ALA A 66 3.07 10.87 -1.17
CA ALA A 66 2.67 11.62 0.02
C ALA A 66 3.85 12.22 0.80
N GLY A 67 5.08 12.03 0.32
CA GLY A 67 6.27 12.64 0.90
C GLY A 67 7.25 11.71 1.59
N ALA A 68 7.02 10.39 1.58
CA ALA A 68 7.98 9.45 2.14
C ALA A 68 9.24 9.41 1.30
N THR A 69 10.38 9.30 1.95
CA THR A 69 11.67 9.15 1.27
C THR A 69 11.99 7.68 1.07
N GLN A 70 12.93 7.40 0.17
CA GLN A 70 13.45 6.04 0.00
C GLN A 70 13.97 5.47 1.32
N ALA A 71 14.68 6.29 2.09
CA ALA A 71 15.20 5.87 3.39
C ALA A 71 14.08 5.43 4.34
N GLN A 72 12.94 6.14 4.32
CA GLN A 72 11.79 5.77 5.15
C GLN A 72 11.14 4.48 4.68
N VAL A 73 11.04 4.27 3.37
CA VAL A 73 10.54 3.00 2.82
C VAL A 73 11.45 1.85 3.25
N LEU A 74 12.77 2.03 3.17
CA LEU A 74 13.73 1.01 3.58
C LEU A 74 13.64 0.71 5.08
N ASP A 75 13.45 1.72 5.91
CA ASP A 75 13.27 1.51 7.36
C ASP A 75 12.00 0.71 7.65
N ALA A 76 10.91 1.01 6.95
CA ALA A 76 9.67 0.23 7.09
C ALA A 76 9.88 -1.24 6.69
N LEU A 77 10.64 -1.49 5.62
CA LEU A 77 10.96 -2.86 5.20
C LEU A 77 11.86 -3.59 6.20
N ARG A 78 12.77 -2.88 6.87
CA ARG A 78 13.56 -3.48 7.94
C ARG A 78 12.70 -3.94 9.11
N ILE A 79 11.74 -3.11 9.50
CA ILE A 79 10.77 -3.47 10.55
C ILE A 79 9.92 -4.66 10.12
N LEU A 80 9.45 -4.64 8.88
CA LEU A 80 8.69 -5.75 8.30
C LEU A 80 9.44 -7.08 8.43
N ARG A 81 10.72 -7.09 8.08
CA ARG A 81 11.54 -8.30 8.17
C ARG A 81 11.66 -8.81 9.60
N MET A 82 11.80 -7.90 10.57
CA MET A 82 11.95 -8.28 11.97
C MET A 82 10.75 -9.07 12.49
N PHE A 83 9.55 -8.73 12.06
CA PHE A 83 8.32 -9.31 12.59
C PHE A 83 7.69 -10.35 11.65
N ALA A 84 7.88 -10.23 10.35
CA ALA A 84 7.22 -11.10 9.38
C ALA A 84 8.18 -11.99 8.57
N GLY A 85 9.49 -11.76 8.68
CA GLY A 85 10.49 -12.64 8.11
C GLY A 85 10.86 -12.37 6.65
N ARG A 86 11.74 -13.21 6.10
CA ARG A 86 12.30 -13.04 4.76
C ARG A 86 11.27 -13.12 3.62
N PRO A 87 10.28 -14.02 3.66
CA PRO A 87 9.27 -14.04 2.59
C PRO A 87 8.49 -12.74 2.49
N ALA A 88 8.14 -12.13 3.63
CA ALA A 88 7.46 -10.85 3.66
C ALA A 88 8.36 -9.73 3.11
N LEU A 89 9.64 -9.76 3.46
CA LEU A 89 10.60 -8.80 2.92
C LEU A 89 10.65 -8.89 1.40
N ALA A 90 10.72 -10.10 0.84
CA ALA A 90 10.75 -10.29 -0.61
C ALA A 90 9.52 -9.69 -1.26
N THR A 91 8.33 -9.91 -0.68
CA THR A 91 7.09 -9.32 -1.16
C THR A 91 7.14 -7.78 -1.05
N GLY A 92 7.63 -7.27 0.06
CA GLY A 92 7.76 -5.83 0.30
C GLY A 92 8.73 -5.14 -0.66
N CYS A 93 9.72 -5.86 -1.18
CA CYS A 93 10.68 -5.31 -2.14
C CYS A 93 10.03 -4.83 -3.44
N GLU A 94 8.79 -5.23 -3.72
CA GLU A 94 8.04 -4.67 -4.84
C GLU A 94 7.90 -3.15 -4.74
N ALA A 95 7.85 -2.61 -3.52
CA ALA A 95 7.81 -1.17 -3.31
C ALA A 95 9.10 -0.46 -3.75
N LEU A 96 10.21 -1.18 -3.88
CA LEU A 96 11.50 -0.60 -4.27
C LEU A 96 11.64 -0.44 -5.77
N ARG A 97 10.75 -1.04 -6.58
CA ARG A 97 10.82 -0.93 -8.04
C ARG A 97 10.72 0.53 -8.50
N GLN A 98 10.01 1.36 -7.76
CA GLN A 98 9.87 2.78 -8.08
C GLN A 98 11.21 3.53 -8.03
N PHE A 99 12.20 3.01 -7.30
CA PHE A 99 13.52 3.62 -7.18
C PHE A 99 14.55 3.01 -8.13
N ASP A 100 14.17 2.01 -8.88
CA ASP A 100 15.05 1.38 -9.86
C ASP A 100 15.19 2.29 -11.07
N THR A 101 16.43 2.53 -11.49
CA THR A 101 16.72 3.46 -12.61
C THR A 101 17.32 2.76 -13.80
#